data_de6549296b2862761d8aeeb2f6d9c59a
#
_entry.id   de6549296b2862761d8aeeb2f6d9c59a
#
_cell.length_a   1.000
_cell.length_b   1.000
_cell.length_c   1.000
_cell.angle_alpha   90.00
_cell.angle_beta   90.00
_cell.angle_gamma   90.00
#
_symmetry.space_group_name_H-M   'P 1'
#
loop_
_entity.id
_entity.type
_entity.pdbx_description
1 polymer ?
#
loop_
_entity_poly.entity_id
_entity_poly.type
_entity_poly.pdbx_seq_one_letter_code
_entity_poly.pdbx_strand_id
1 'polypeptide(L)'
;TTLADYDVLSGPIRAAVDQGIDVIIMNSGTPEQARELGALMYVGQPEYDAGLAAGQRAKGDGVASFLCVNHYISSPSSTQRCQGFADGLGVELGNQMIDSGQDPAEIKNRVMAYLSANPDTDAILTLGPTSADPTLLAVEENGMAGDIYFGTFDLGDEIVKGIKAGTIAWGIDQQPFLQAYLPVVVLTNYHRYGVLPGNNINSGPGFVTADGLELVEKYAGEYR
;
A
#
# COMPACT_ATOMS: atom_id res chain seq x y z
N THR A 1 16.88 5.57 -2.59
CA THR A 1 15.86 6.18 -3.49
C THR A 1 14.62 5.28 -3.60
N THR A 2 13.45 5.86 -3.90
CA THR A 2 12.22 5.11 -4.25
C THR A 2 12.18 4.84 -5.77
N LEU A 3 11.43 3.83 -6.20
CA LEU A 3 11.23 3.45 -7.62
C LEU A 3 9.74 3.53 -7.96
N ALA A 4 9.14 4.71 -7.73
CA ALA A 4 7.70 4.93 -7.95
C ALA A 4 7.28 4.78 -9.42
N ASP A 5 8.18 5.07 -10.35
CA ASP A 5 8.01 4.87 -11.78
C ASP A 5 9.29 4.27 -12.36
N TYR A 6 9.20 3.00 -12.79
CA TYR A 6 10.37 2.26 -13.28
C TYR A 6 10.93 2.86 -14.58
N ASP A 7 10.07 3.22 -15.52
CA ASP A 7 10.50 3.69 -16.84
C ASP A 7 11.23 5.04 -16.75
N VAL A 8 10.79 5.89 -15.84
CA VAL A 8 11.40 7.21 -15.61
C VAL A 8 12.68 7.11 -14.76
N LEU A 9 12.68 6.28 -13.71
CA LEU A 9 13.73 6.31 -12.69
C LEU A 9 14.84 5.27 -12.90
N SER A 10 14.61 4.21 -13.68
CA SER A 10 15.61 3.16 -13.89
C SER A 10 16.90 3.67 -14.56
N GLY A 11 16.79 4.54 -15.56
CA GLY A 11 17.95 5.12 -16.24
C GLY A 11 18.87 5.94 -15.31
N PRO A 12 18.36 6.96 -14.61
CA PRO A 12 19.13 7.71 -13.61
C PRO A 12 19.73 6.84 -12.50
N ILE A 13 19.01 5.81 -12.02
CA ILE A 13 19.53 4.91 -10.99
C ILE A 13 20.68 4.08 -11.52
N ARG A 14 20.57 3.48 -12.72
CA ARG A 14 21.70 2.79 -13.37
C ARG A 14 22.91 3.69 -13.54
N ALA A 15 22.70 4.91 -14.02
CA ALA A 15 23.79 5.85 -14.21
C ALA A 15 24.52 6.20 -12.90
N ALA A 16 23.80 6.24 -11.77
CA ALA A 16 24.43 6.42 -10.46
C ALA A 16 25.25 5.18 -10.04
N VAL A 17 24.70 3.98 -10.21
CA VAL A 17 25.39 2.72 -9.90
C VAL A 17 26.64 2.56 -10.79
N ASP A 18 26.55 2.85 -12.09
CA ASP A 18 27.68 2.78 -13.03
C ASP A 18 28.81 3.75 -12.68
N GLN A 19 28.51 4.83 -11.97
CA GLN A 19 29.49 5.77 -11.41
C GLN A 19 30.07 5.33 -10.06
N GLY A 20 29.69 4.17 -9.55
CA GLY A 20 30.14 3.63 -8.26
C GLY A 20 29.42 4.22 -7.07
N ILE A 21 28.24 4.81 -7.27
CA ILE A 21 27.39 5.27 -6.16
C ILE A 21 26.57 4.11 -5.63
N ASP A 22 26.73 3.80 -4.34
CA ASP A 22 25.95 2.77 -3.69
C ASP A 22 24.49 3.20 -3.53
N VAL A 23 23.57 2.39 -4.06
CA VAL A 23 22.13 2.66 -4.07
C VAL A 23 21.37 1.60 -3.28
N ILE A 24 20.42 2.02 -2.50
CA ILE A 24 19.36 1.16 -1.92
C ILE A 24 18.01 1.62 -2.48
N ILE A 25 17.24 0.68 -3.01
CA ILE A 25 15.84 0.93 -3.39
C ILE A 25 14.99 0.78 -2.13
N MET A 26 14.10 1.74 -1.91
CA MET A 26 13.22 1.72 -0.75
C MET A 26 11.78 2.07 -1.11
N ASN A 27 10.83 1.64 -0.29
CA ASN A 27 9.38 1.87 -0.46
C ASN A 27 8.85 1.26 -1.76
N SER A 28 8.68 2.06 -2.82
CA SER A 28 8.23 1.57 -4.12
C SER A 28 9.34 0.87 -4.90
N GLY A 29 8.97 -0.14 -5.66
CA GLY A 29 9.83 -1.04 -6.39
C GLY A 29 9.77 -2.46 -5.84
N THR A 30 10.57 -3.34 -6.41
CA THR A 30 10.66 -4.74 -5.98
C THR A 30 12.11 -5.17 -5.72
N PRO A 31 12.32 -6.26 -4.96
CA PRO A 31 13.65 -6.87 -4.81
C PRO A 31 14.31 -7.21 -6.15
N GLU A 32 13.53 -7.66 -7.13
CA GLU A 32 14.00 -8.02 -8.47
C GLU A 32 14.48 -6.78 -9.23
N GLN A 33 13.71 -5.71 -9.20
CA GLN A 33 14.06 -4.43 -9.81
C GLN A 33 15.30 -3.81 -9.16
N ALA A 34 15.42 -3.86 -7.83
CA ALA A 34 16.62 -3.41 -7.13
C ALA A 34 17.88 -4.16 -7.61
N ARG A 35 17.79 -5.49 -7.71
CA ARG A 35 18.87 -6.34 -8.22
C ARG A 35 19.21 -6.06 -9.68
N GLU A 36 18.18 -5.88 -10.53
CA GLU A 36 18.36 -5.57 -11.95
C GLU A 36 19.07 -4.23 -12.17
N LEU A 37 18.80 -3.25 -11.30
CA LEU A 37 19.43 -1.92 -11.34
C LEU A 37 20.83 -1.89 -10.71
N GLY A 38 21.30 -2.99 -10.12
CA GLY A 38 22.58 -3.04 -9.41
C GLY A 38 22.58 -2.38 -8.04
N ALA A 39 21.40 -2.14 -7.45
CA ALA A 39 21.28 -1.63 -6.09
C ALA A 39 21.74 -2.70 -5.08
N LEU A 40 22.29 -2.25 -3.93
CA LEU A 40 22.77 -3.13 -2.87
C LEU A 40 21.66 -4.00 -2.28
N MET A 41 20.46 -3.45 -2.14
CA MET A 41 19.30 -4.16 -1.60
C MET A 41 18.00 -3.36 -1.79
N TYR A 42 16.90 -4.01 -1.46
CA TYR A 42 15.59 -3.41 -1.31
C TYR A 42 15.19 -3.32 0.17
N VAL A 43 14.57 -2.20 0.57
CA VAL A 43 13.98 -1.99 1.90
C VAL A 43 12.55 -1.50 1.72
N GLY A 44 11.57 -2.34 2.00
CA GLY A 44 10.16 -1.97 1.78
C GLY A 44 9.21 -3.11 2.10
N GLN A 45 7.96 -2.95 1.71
CA GLN A 45 6.94 -3.97 1.84
C GLN A 45 6.85 -4.79 0.54
N PRO A 46 6.77 -6.13 0.59
CA PRO A 46 6.39 -6.93 -0.56
C PRO A 46 4.92 -6.69 -0.91
N GLU A 47 4.65 -5.85 -1.89
CA GLU A 47 3.32 -5.29 -2.14
C GLU A 47 2.29 -6.33 -2.59
N TYR A 48 2.71 -7.27 -3.43
CA TYR A 48 1.85 -8.38 -3.83
C TYR A 48 1.49 -9.27 -2.62
N ASP A 49 2.47 -9.63 -1.80
CA ASP A 49 2.25 -10.48 -0.61
C ASP A 49 1.36 -9.79 0.43
N ALA A 50 1.53 -8.46 0.57
CA ALA A 50 0.67 -7.66 1.44
C ALA A 50 -0.78 -7.64 0.93
N GLY A 51 -0.98 -7.48 -0.38
CA GLY A 51 -2.28 -7.61 -1.01
C GLY A 51 -2.88 -9.01 -0.82
N LEU A 52 -2.08 -10.06 -1.05
CA LEU A 52 -2.49 -11.46 -0.88
C LEU A 52 -2.96 -11.74 0.56
N ALA A 53 -2.20 -11.31 1.55
CA ALA A 53 -2.58 -11.46 2.95
C ALA A 53 -3.87 -10.69 3.29
N ALA A 54 -4.05 -9.50 2.73
CA ALA A 54 -5.27 -8.71 2.89
C ALA A 54 -6.49 -9.39 2.27
N GLY A 55 -6.36 -9.93 1.06
CA GLY A 55 -7.43 -10.68 0.39
C GLY A 55 -7.80 -11.97 1.13
N GLN A 56 -6.81 -12.72 1.63
CA GLN A 56 -7.05 -13.91 2.45
C GLN A 56 -7.78 -13.57 3.75
N ARG A 57 -7.45 -12.45 4.38
CA ARG A 57 -8.16 -11.95 5.57
C ARG A 57 -9.60 -11.61 5.22
N ALA A 58 -9.84 -10.81 4.19
CA ALA A 58 -11.18 -10.44 3.74
C ALA A 58 -12.04 -11.67 3.40
N LYS A 59 -11.44 -12.68 2.74
CA LYS A 59 -12.10 -13.97 2.48
C LYS A 59 -12.49 -14.68 3.76
N GLY A 60 -11.63 -14.67 4.77
CA GLY A 60 -11.91 -15.24 6.09
C GLY A 60 -13.08 -14.57 6.79
N ASP A 61 -13.28 -13.28 6.52
CA ASP A 61 -14.39 -12.47 7.03
C ASP A 61 -15.66 -12.53 6.14
N GLY A 62 -15.65 -13.37 5.09
CA GLY A 62 -16.82 -13.67 4.26
C GLY A 62 -16.96 -12.84 2.99
N VAL A 63 -15.97 -12.02 2.63
CA VAL A 63 -15.96 -11.21 1.40
C VAL A 63 -15.82 -12.11 0.18
N ALA A 64 -16.61 -11.85 -0.89
CA ALA A 64 -16.58 -12.58 -2.15
C ALA A 64 -16.32 -11.70 -3.38
N SER A 65 -16.52 -10.38 -3.26
CA SER A 65 -16.29 -9.40 -4.33
C SER A 65 -15.70 -8.11 -3.75
N PHE A 66 -15.00 -7.31 -4.55
CA PHE A 66 -14.40 -6.08 -4.05
C PHE A 66 -14.24 -5.01 -5.13
N LEU A 67 -13.99 -3.78 -4.69
CA LEU A 67 -13.49 -2.68 -5.50
C LEU A 67 -12.09 -2.30 -5.01
N CYS A 68 -11.08 -2.33 -5.88
CA CYS A 68 -9.78 -1.71 -5.62
C CYS A 68 -9.74 -0.28 -6.17
N VAL A 69 -9.57 0.69 -5.28
CA VAL A 69 -9.51 2.12 -5.64
C VAL A 69 -8.05 2.52 -5.83
N ASN A 70 -7.56 2.39 -7.07
CA ASN A 70 -6.18 2.68 -7.41
C ASN A 70 -6.01 4.15 -7.80
N HIS A 71 -5.41 4.94 -6.90
CA HIS A 71 -5.16 6.36 -7.11
C HIS A 71 -3.85 6.67 -7.84
N TYR A 72 -3.04 5.64 -8.13
CA TYR A 72 -1.76 5.80 -8.81
C TYR A 72 -1.49 4.62 -9.76
N ILE A 73 -2.23 4.59 -10.87
CA ILE A 73 -2.27 3.46 -11.80
C ILE A 73 -0.92 3.17 -12.47
N SER A 74 -0.05 4.18 -12.63
CA SER A 74 1.29 4.00 -13.19
C SER A 74 2.29 3.37 -12.19
N SER A 75 1.92 3.25 -10.92
CA SER A 75 2.76 2.61 -9.91
C SER A 75 2.58 1.08 -9.93
N PRO A 76 3.64 0.30 -10.20
CA PRO A 76 3.57 -1.16 -10.11
C PRO A 76 3.15 -1.66 -8.73
N SER A 77 3.60 -0.99 -7.67
CA SER A 77 3.23 -1.31 -6.27
C SER A 77 1.72 -1.27 -6.06
N SER A 78 1.06 -0.24 -6.58
CA SER A 78 -0.40 -0.09 -6.48
C SER A 78 -1.14 -1.24 -7.16
N THR A 79 -0.73 -1.60 -8.38
CA THR A 79 -1.33 -2.73 -9.12
C THR A 79 -1.06 -4.06 -8.43
N GLN A 80 0.15 -4.26 -7.86
CA GLN A 80 0.50 -5.47 -7.10
C GLN A 80 -0.38 -5.65 -5.84
N ARG A 81 -0.71 -4.58 -5.12
CA ARG A 81 -1.65 -4.61 -3.98
C ARG A 81 -3.03 -5.10 -4.40
N CYS A 82 -3.59 -4.53 -5.51
CA CYS A 82 -4.90 -4.94 -6.02
C CYS A 82 -4.89 -6.39 -6.52
N GLN A 83 -3.85 -6.80 -7.29
CA GLN A 83 -3.73 -8.16 -7.80
C GLN A 83 -3.57 -9.18 -6.68
N GLY A 84 -2.69 -8.90 -5.72
CA GLY A 84 -2.52 -9.75 -4.55
C GLY A 84 -3.83 -9.92 -3.77
N PHE A 85 -4.60 -8.84 -3.60
CA PHE A 85 -5.90 -8.91 -2.92
C PHE A 85 -6.89 -9.79 -3.67
N ALA A 86 -6.99 -9.65 -5.00
CA ALA A 86 -7.83 -10.50 -5.83
C ALA A 86 -7.46 -11.98 -5.70
N ASP A 87 -6.16 -12.29 -5.80
CA ASP A 87 -5.65 -13.67 -5.69
C ASP A 87 -5.88 -14.23 -4.28
N GLY A 88 -5.69 -13.43 -3.23
CA GLY A 88 -5.95 -13.81 -1.84
C GLY A 88 -7.43 -14.08 -1.59
N LEU A 89 -8.31 -13.29 -2.18
CA LEU A 89 -9.75 -13.50 -2.15
C LEU A 89 -10.17 -14.73 -2.98
N GLY A 90 -9.39 -15.05 -4.01
CA GLY A 90 -9.64 -16.16 -4.92
C GLY A 90 -10.54 -15.79 -6.10
N VAL A 91 -10.48 -14.53 -6.54
CA VAL A 91 -11.23 -13.97 -7.67
C VAL A 91 -10.29 -13.38 -8.72
N GLU A 92 -10.77 -13.14 -9.93
CA GLU A 92 -10.02 -12.38 -10.91
C GLU A 92 -10.09 -10.87 -10.60
N LEU A 93 -8.99 -10.14 -10.76
CA LEU A 93 -8.99 -8.69 -10.60
C LEU A 93 -9.93 -8.03 -11.60
N GLY A 94 -9.77 -8.34 -12.89
CA GLY A 94 -10.66 -7.92 -13.96
C GLY A 94 -11.06 -6.44 -13.89
N ASN A 95 -12.36 -6.17 -13.82
CA ASN A 95 -12.92 -4.82 -13.68
C ASN A 95 -13.13 -4.37 -12.23
N GLN A 96 -12.63 -5.12 -11.26
CA GLN A 96 -12.71 -4.79 -9.83
C GLN A 96 -11.67 -3.76 -9.39
N MET A 97 -10.82 -3.27 -10.29
CA MET A 97 -9.91 -2.15 -10.04
C MET A 97 -10.30 -0.96 -10.91
N ILE A 98 -10.42 0.23 -10.29
CA ILE A 98 -10.61 1.49 -11.02
C ILE A 98 -9.36 2.37 -10.91
N ASP A 99 -9.02 3.06 -12.00
CA ASP A 99 -8.15 4.23 -11.94
C ASP A 99 -8.97 5.40 -11.40
N SER A 100 -8.75 5.74 -10.14
CA SER A 100 -9.53 6.79 -9.47
C SER A 100 -8.93 8.19 -9.66
N GLY A 101 -7.68 8.29 -10.12
CA GLY A 101 -6.91 9.53 -10.05
C GLY A 101 -6.63 9.93 -8.59
N GLN A 102 -6.19 11.19 -8.41
CA GLN A 102 -5.79 11.71 -7.09
C GLN A 102 -6.67 12.88 -6.61
N ASP A 103 -7.60 13.36 -7.41
CA ASP A 103 -8.55 14.39 -6.99
C ASP A 103 -9.64 13.80 -6.09
N PRO A 104 -9.84 14.32 -4.87
CA PRO A 104 -10.79 13.75 -3.91
C PRO A 104 -12.23 13.69 -4.43
N ALA A 105 -12.68 14.69 -5.20
CA ALA A 105 -14.04 14.71 -5.74
C ALA A 105 -14.19 13.68 -6.87
N GLU A 106 -13.17 13.51 -7.73
CA GLU A 106 -13.16 12.45 -8.73
C GLU A 106 -13.17 11.06 -8.10
N ILE A 107 -12.33 10.81 -7.09
CA ILE A 107 -12.28 9.53 -6.38
C ILE A 107 -13.67 9.19 -5.84
N LYS A 108 -14.28 10.11 -5.09
CA LYS A 108 -15.63 9.94 -4.55
C LYS A 108 -16.65 9.58 -5.65
N ASN A 109 -16.68 10.36 -6.74
CA ASN A 109 -17.62 10.15 -7.84
C ASN A 109 -17.41 8.79 -8.53
N ARG A 110 -16.16 8.39 -8.78
CA ARG A 110 -15.82 7.13 -9.45
C ARG A 110 -16.16 5.92 -8.57
N VAL A 111 -15.88 5.99 -7.26
CA VAL A 111 -16.25 4.95 -6.29
C VAL A 111 -17.77 4.77 -6.27
N MET A 112 -18.55 5.85 -6.14
CA MET A 112 -20.00 5.77 -6.10
C MET A 112 -20.60 5.31 -7.43
N ALA A 113 -20.02 5.70 -8.57
CA ALA A 113 -20.45 5.22 -9.87
C ALA A 113 -20.21 3.70 -10.02
N TYR A 114 -19.05 3.21 -9.55
CA TYR A 114 -18.75 1.78 -9.56
C TYR A 114 -19.72 0.99 -8.68
N LEU A 115 -19.91 1.39 -7.43
CA LEU A 115 -20.79 0.71 -6.48
C LEU A 115 -22.25 0.70 -6.96
N SER A 116 -22.70 1.80 -7.59
CA SER A 116 -24.05 1.86 -8.19
C SER A 116 -24.23 0.91 -9.37
N ALA A 117 -23.17 0.69 -10.15
CA ALA A 117 -23.18 -0.23 -11.27
C ALA A 117 -22.96 -1.71 -10.84
N ASN A 118 -22.38 -1.93 -9.67
CA ASN A 118 -22.04 -3.24 -9.14
C ASN A 118 -22.55 -3.37 -7.68
N PRO A 119 -23.88 -3.46 -7.48
CA PRO A 119 -24.50 -3.43 -6.16
C PRO A 119 -24.15 -4.62 -5.26
N ASP A 120 -23.61 -5.70 -5.85
CA ASP A 120 -23.17 -6.91 -5.14
C ASP A 120 -21.70 -6.82 -4.67
N THR A 121 -21.09 -5.61 -4.68
CA THR A 121 -19.72 -5.40 -4.18
C THR A 121 -19.72 -5.46 -2.66
N ASP A 122 -19.01 -6.44 -2.09
CA ASP A 122 -18.93 -6.66 -0.63
C ASP A 122 -17.88 -5.80 0.06
N ALA A 123 -16.80 -5.45 -0.66
CA ALA A 123 -15.65 -4.81 -0.06
C ALA A 123 -15.06 -3.68 -0.89
N ILE A 124 -14.38 -2.77 -0.20
CA ILE A 124 -13.51 -1.75 -0.80
C ILE A 124 -12.09 -1.92 -0.27
N LEU A 125 -11.13 -1.90 -1.17
CA LEU A 125 -9.71 -1.79 -0.87
C LEU A 125 -9.19 -0.45 -1.39
N THR A 126 -8.64 0.38 -0.51
CA THR A 126 -7.90 1.60 -0.88
C THR A 126 -6.41 1.43 -0.65
N LEU A 127 -5.59 2.20 -1.36
CA LEU A 127 -4.15 1.98 -1.43
C LEU A 127 -3.31 3.02 -0.67
N GLY A 128 -3.97 3.83 0.13
CA GLY A 128 -3.36 4.86 0.97
C GLY A 128 -4.36 5.99 1.29
N PRO A 129 -3.98 6.96 2.15
CA PRO A 129 -4.86 8.06 2.57
C PRO A 129 -5.46 8.84 1.40
N THR A 130 -4.70 9.05 0.32
CA THR A 130 -5.18 9.75 -0.89
C THR A 130 -6.48 9.16 -1.44
N SER A 131 -6.62 7.83 -1.45
CA SER A 131 -7.86 7.18 -1.89
C SER A 131 -8.78 6.81 -0.73
N ALA A 132 -8.25 6.58 0.47
CA ALA A 132 -9.04 6.17 1.62
C ALA A 132 -9.96 7.29 2.14
N ASP A 133 -9.43 8.49 2.35
CA ASP A 133 -10.19 9.59 2.94
C ASP A 133 -11.43 10.00 2.12
N PRO A 134 -11.32 10.24 0.79
CA PRO A 134 -12.50 10.55 0.00
C PRO A 134 -13.46 9.35 -0.18
N THR A 135 -12.93 8.12 -0.17
CA THR A 135 -13.76 6.91 -0.22
C THR A 135 -14.54 6.73 1.08
N LEU A 136 -13.89 6.93 2.24
CA LEU A 136 -14.54 6.88 3.55
C LEU A 136 -15.68 7.87 3.62
N LEU A 137 -15.45 9.13 3.22
CA LEU A 137 -16.48 10.15 3.17
C LEU A 137 -17.64 9.76 2.23
N ALA A 138 -17.34 9.17 1.06
CA ALA A 138 -18.35 8.69 0.13
C ALA A 138 -19.23 7.60 0.74
N VAL A 139 -18.62 6.62 1.42
CA VAL A 139 -19.30 5.51 2.10
C VAL A 139 -20.20 6.04 3.24
N GLU A 140 -19.71 6.98 4.05
CA GLU A 140 -20.46 7.59 5.15
C GLU A 140 -21.66 8.41 4.65
N GLU A 141 -21.46 9.31 3.68
CA GLU A 141 -22.52 10.16 3.11
C GLU A 141 -23.64 9.36 2.43
N ASN A 142 -23.34 8.16 1.95
CA ASN A 142 -24.33 7.28 1.30
C ASN A 142 -24.89 6.20 2.24
N GLY A 143 -24.58 6.27 3.54
CA GLY A 143 -25.12 5.39 4.56
C GLY A 143 -24.64 3.93 4.46
N MET A 144 -23.47 3.70 3.84
CA MET A 144 -22.88 2.37 3.65
C MET A 144 -21.84 2.04 4.73
N ALA A 145 -21.62 2.96 5.69
CA ALA A 145 -20.66 2.76 6.77
C ALA A 145 -21.06 1.56 7.64
N GLY A 146 -20.17 0.57 7.72
CA GLY A 146 -20.40 -0.70 8.43
C GLY A 146 -21.16 -1.77 7.64
N ASP A 147 -21.76 -1.44 6.49
CA ASP A 147 -22.44 -2.41 5.62
C ASP A 147 -21.48 -2.96 4.54
N ILE A 148 -20.47 -2.19 4.17
CA ILE A 148 -19.42 -2.61 3.22
C ILE A 148 -18.10 -2.86 3.97
N TYR A 149 -17.43 -3.97 3.66
CA TYR A 149 -16.12 -4.29 4.24
C TYR A 149 -15.04 -3.36 3.68
N PHE A 150 -14.43 -2.54 4.51
CA PHE A 150 -13.46 -1.56 4.06
C PHE A 150 -12.08 -1.82 4.66
N GLY A 151 -11.10 -2.10 3.79
CA GLY A 151 -9.69 -2.23 4.14
C GLY A 151 -8.83 -1.22 3.39
N THR A 152 -7.72 -0.80 3.99
CA THR A 152 -6.83 0.17 3.37
C THR A 152 -5.35 -0.14 3.61
N PHE A 153 -4.49 0.39 2.76
CA PHE A 153 -3.07 0.52 3.04
C PHE A 153 -2.79 1.86 3.72
N ASP A 154 -1.71 1.90 4.46
CA ASP A 154 -1.22 3.01 5.26
C ASP A 154 -2.16 3.42 6.41
N LEU A 155 -1.67 4.33 7.22
CA LEU A 155 -2.37 4.94 8.33
C LEU A 155 -2.40 6.46 8.15
N GLY A 156 -3.42 7.08 8.69
CA GLY A 156 -3.61 8.53 8.73
C GLY A 156 -4.74 8.85 9.69
N ASP A 157 -4.94 10.10 9.99
CA ASP A 157 -5.91 10.54 11.01
C ASP A 157 -7.33 10.05 10.73
N GLU A 158 -7.79 10.16 9.48
CA GLU A 158 -9.15 9.74 9.10
C GLU A 158 -9.27 8.21 9.07
N ILE A 159 -8.22 7.50 8.63
CA ILE A 159 -8.17 6.04 8.66
C ILE A 159 -8.25 5.53 10.11
N VAL A 160 -7.48 6.14 11.03
CA VAL A 160 -7.52 5.81 12.46
C VAL A 160 -8.92 6.02 13.05
N LYS A 161 -9.58 7.15 12.72
CA LYS A 161 -10.96 7.41 13.13
C LYS A 161 -11.93 6.38 12.56
N GLY A 162 -11.78 6.02 11.28
CA GLY A 162 -12.59 5.00 10.62
C GLY A 162 -12.42 3.61 11.26
N ILE A 163 -11.20 3.21 11.64
CA ILE A 163 -10.94 1.96 12.37
C ILE A 163 -11.61 1.99 13.76
N LYS A 164 -11.50 3.10 14.49
CA LYS A 164 -12.17 3.28 15.79
C LYS A 164 -13.68 3.22 15.71
N ALA A 165 -14.24 3.79 14.66
CA ALA A 165 -15.68 3.79 14.41
C ALA A 165 -16.22 2.45 13.87
N GLY A 166 -15.33 1.54 13.44
CA GLY A 166 -15.70 0.27 12.82
C GLY A 166 -16.12 0.41 11.34
N THR A 167 -15.94 1.57 10.73
CA THR A 167 -16.18 1.79 9.30
C THR A 167 -15.05 1.18 8.46
N ILE A 168 -13.82 1.22 8.96
CA ILE A 168 -12.65 0.58 8.37
C ILE A 168 -12.29 -0.65 9.22
N ALA A 169 -12.26 -1.82 8.61
CA ALA A 169 -11.95 -3.08 9.28
C ALA A 169 -10.47 -3.18 9.69
N TRP A 170 -9.58 -2.65 8.87
CA TRP A 170 -8.13 -2.64 9.11
C TRP A 170 -7.40 -1.66 8.20
N GLY A 171 -6.22 -1.20 8.65
CA GLY A 171 -5.19 -0.55 7.86
C GLY A 171 -3.93 -1.42 7.82
N ILE A 172 -3.21 -1.43 6.70
CA ILE A 172 -1.88 -2.06 6.61
C ILE A 172 -0.82 -1.00 6.86
N ASP A 173 -0.13 -1.13 7.98
CA ASP A 173 1.05 -0.32 8.29
C ASP A 173 2.26 -0.94 7.59
N GLN A 174 2.78 -0.28 6.58
CA GLN A 174 4.00 -0.66 5.88
C GLN A 174 5.26 -0.06 6.53
N GLN A 175 5.11 0.72 7.59
CA GLN A 175 6.18 1.37 8.37
C GLN A 175 7.08 2.29 7.52
N PRO A 176 6.55 3.33 6.88
CA PRO A 176 7.29 4.19 5.93
C PRO A 176 8.50 4.89 6.57
N PHE A 177 8.42 5.22 7.87
CA PHE A 177 9.58 5.75 8.60
C PHE A 177 10.76 4.79 8.58
N LEU A 178 10.53 3.49 8.85
CA LEU A 178 11.61 2.49 8.80
C LEU A 178 12.15 2.29 7.40
N GLN A 179 11.30 2.35 6.38
CA GLN A 179 11.72 2.25 4.98
C GLN A 179 12.69 3.36 4.56
N ALA A 180 12.57 4.54 5.16
CA ALA A 180 13.51 5.65 4.92
C ALA A 180 14.71 5.61 5.87
N TYR A 181 14.51 5.28 7.14
CA TYR A 181 15.54 5.27 8.18
C TYR A 181 16.58 4.16 7.98
N LEU A 182 16.13 2.94 7.72
CA LEU A 182 17.02 1.79 7.63
C LEU A 182 18.03 1.87 6.47
N PRO A 183 17.69 2.34 5.25
CA PRO A 183 18.68 2.57 4.21
C PRO A 183 19.83 3.48 4.62
N VAL A 184 19.55 4.54 5.38
CA VAL A 184 20.59 5.45 5.88
C VAL A 184 21.51 4.74 6.86
N VAL A 185 20.95 3.96 7.78
CA VAL A 185 21.71 3.17 8.75
C VAL A 185 22.55 2.11 8.03
N VAL A 186 21.98 1.40 7.07
CA VAL A 186 22.68 0.36 6.31
C VAL A 186 23.85 0.94 5.51
N LEU A 187 23.60 2.03 4.73
CA LEU A 187 24.68 2.68 3.97
C LEU A 187 25.77 3.22 4.89
N THR A 188 25.41 3.80 6.03
CA THR A 188 26.39 4.28 7.02
C THR A 188 27.27 3.14 7.54
N ASN A 189 26.69 2.00 7.88
CA ASN A 189 27.45 0.83 8.35
C ASN A 189 28.30 0.20 7.22
N TYR A 190 27.76 0.15 6.00
CA TYR A 190 28.48 -0.35 4.84
C TYR A 190 29.74 0.48 4.55
N HIS A 191 29.61 1.80 4.48
CA HIS A 191 30.76 2.69 4.23
C HIS A 191 31.79 2.76 5.37
N ARG A 192 31.33 2.60 6.62
CA ARG A 192 32.24 2.67 7.79
C ARG A 192 32.92 1.36 8.10
N TYR A 193 32.21 0.25 7.93
CA TYR A 193 32.61 -1.03 8.49
C TYR A 193 32.56 -2.18 7.48
N GLY A 194 32.12 -1.95 6.24
CA GLY A 194 31.93 -2.98 5.21
C GLY A 194 30.81 -3.98 5.54
N VAL A 195 29.86 -3.60 6.41
CA VAL A 195 28.79 -4.49 6.90
C VAL A 195 27.50 -4.22 6.13
N LEU A 196 26.97 -5.25 5.50
CA LEU A 196 25.70 -5.21 4.75
C LEU A 196 24.80 -6.37 5.21
N PRO A 197 23.48 -6.13 5.40
CA PRO A 197 22.52 -7.22 5.62
C PRO A 197 22.55 -8.25 4.49
N GLY A 198 22.43 -9.52 4.81
CA GLY A 198 22.48 -10.61 3.83
C GLY A 198 21.23 -10.75 2.96
N ASN A 199 20.14 -10.06 3.34
CA ASN A 199 18.85 -10.11 2.65
C ASN A 199 18.21 -8.73 2.60
N ASN A 200 17.20 -8.57 1.73
CA ASN A 200 16.31 -7.41 1.73
C ASN A 200 15.59 -7.26 3.09
N ILE A 201 15.20 -6.05 3.41
CA ILE A 201 14.49 -5.76 4.67
C ILE A 201 13.01 -5.53 4.36
N ASN A 202 12.16 -6.43 4.86
CA ASN A 202 10.71 -6.30 4.74
C ASN A 202 10.17 -5.51 5.93
N SER A 203 9.42 -4.45 5.66
CA SER A 203 8.83 -3.57 6.67
C SER A 203 7.35 -3.86 6.99
N GLY A 204 6.70 -4.73 6.21
CA GLY A 204 5.29 -5.09 6.34
C GLY A 204 4.97 -6.42 5.66
N PRO A 205 3.67 -6.79 5.60
CA PRO A 205 2.50 -6.06 6.09
C PRO A 205 2.29 -6.18 7.60
N GLY A 206 1.93 -5.09 8.24
CA GLY A 206 1.44 -5.06 9.63
C GLY A 206 -0.04 -4.68 9.65
N PHE A 207 -0.94 -5.60 10.02
CA PHE A 207 -2.37 -5.27 10.12
C PHE A 207 -2.66 -4.53 11.42
N VAL A 208 -3.27 -3.35 11.29
CA VAL A 208 -3.76 -2.54 12.39
C VAL A 208 -5.28 -2.60 12.38
N THR A 209 -5.85 -3.11 13.46
CA THR A 209 -7.29 -3.22 13.72
C THR A 209 -7.64 -2.43 14.98
N ALA A 210 -8.92 -2.36 15.32
CA ALA A 210 -9.36 -1.68 16.54
C ALA A 210 -8.60 -2.16 17.80
N ASP A 211 -8.33 -3.46 17.92
CA ASP A 211 -7.65 -4.06 19.08
C ASP A 211 -6.17 -3.63 19.22
N GLY A 212 -5.49 -3.29 18.10
CA GLY A 212 -4.08 -2.91 18.10
C GLY A 212 -3.83 -1.41 17.93
N LEU A 213 -4.89 -0.63 17.81
CA LEU A 213 -4.81 0.77 17.39
C LEU A 213 -4.09 1.67 18.39
N GLU A 214 -4.25 1.45 19.71
CA GLU A 214 -3.61 2.25 20.76
C GLU A 214 -2.08 2.33 20.65
N LEU A 215 -1.46 1.28 20.07
CA LEU A 215 -0.01 1.21 19.92
C LEU A 215 0.52 2.11 18.78
N VAL A 216 -0.33 2.45 17.84
CA VAL A 216 0.09 3.10 16.58
C VAL A 216 -0.58 4.46 16.36
N GLU A 217 -1.78 4.70 16.89
CA GLU A 217 -2.60 5.89 16.61
C GLU A 217 -1.89 7.21 16.87
N LYS A 218 -1.08 7.26 17.94
CA LYS A 218 -0.34 8.47 18.31
C LYS A 218 0.63 8.94 17.23
N TYR A 219 1.08 8.02 16.40
CA TYR A 219 2.13 8.25 15.39
C TYR A 219 1.66 8.00 13.96
N ALA A 220 0.36 7.73 13.77
CA ALA A 220 -0.22 7.57 12.45
C ALA A 220 -0.09 8.88 11.64
N GLY A 221 0.36 8.75 10.38
CA GLY A 221 0.64 9.91 9.53
C GLY A 221 1.96 10.64 9.81
N GLU A 222 2.70 10.28 10.86
CA GLU A 222 4.01 10.86 11.19
C GLU A 222 5.13 9.82 11.11
N TYR A 223 5.05 8.78 11.91
CA TYR A 223 6.05 7.68 11.93
C TYR A 223 5.51 6.35 11.42
N ARG A 224 4.20 6.32 11.18
CA ARG A 224 3.49 5.15 10.70
C ARG A 224 2.44 5.49 9.65
#